data_81b74428eb791969479cd462d91cbbaf
#
_entry.id   81b74428eb791969479cd462d91cbbaf
#
_cell.length_a   1.000
_cell.length_b   1.000
_cell.length_c   1.000
_cell.angle_alpha   90.00
_cell.angle_beta   90.00
_cell.angle_gamma   90.00
#
_symmetry.space_group_name_H-M   'P 1'
#
loop_
_entity.id
_entity.type
_entity.pdbx_description
1 polymer ?
#
loop_
_entity_poly.entity_id
_entity_poly.type
_entity_poly.pdbx_seq_one_letter_code
_entity_poly.pdbx_strand_id
1 'polypeptide(L)'
;MEQINTNDFWSANLQARIVKDIIEPAKSIFNKVSVKAALEEMQAQATDSSPVIDQRGELLGTVSKNQMNREVGGFGHDPKTEPVEAQIETNNPYCFEDQTVAEAEQMMLNAQVGEVPVVTREKLLVGTISIEAIAQEKRWRKRLEPLTYYPAAENATIGCSMPLLHHQ
;
A
#
# COMPACT_ATOMS: atom_id res chain seq x y z
N MET A 1 38.16 -0.60 7.43
CA MET A 1 37.10 -1.62 7.40
C MET A 1 35.80 -0.94 7.76
N GLU A 2 35.01 -0.66 6.76
CA GLU A 2 33.66 -0.16 6.98
C GLU A 2 32.78 -1.33 7.46
N GLN A 3 32.30 -1.23 8.68
CA GLN A 3 31.25 -2.13 9.15
C GLN A 3 29.97 -1.78 8.40
N ILE A 4 29.61 -2.63 7.45
CA ILE A 4 28.30 -2.53 6.80
C ILE A 4 27.27 -2.82 7.88
N ASN A 5 26.57 -1.76 8.29
CA ASN A 5 25.48 -1.87 9.24
C ASN A 5 24.39 -2.74 8.59
N THR A 6 24.11 -3.88 9.17
CA THR A 6 23.07 -4.80 8.65
C THR A 6 21.70 -4.13 8.52
N ASN A 7 21.43 -3.09 9.30
CA ASN A 7 20.22 -2.28 9.18
C ASN A 7 20.16 -1.50 7.86
N ASP A 8 21.30 -1.06 7.32
CA ASP A 8 21.35 -0.31 6.05
C ASP A 8 21.07 -1.24 4.85
N PHE A 9 21.53 -2.50 4.92
CA PHE A 9 21.25 -3.48 3.87
C PHE A 9 19.75 -3.80 3.77
N TRP A 10 19.08 -3.90 4.89
CA TRP A 10 17.64 -4.19 4.92
C TRP A 10 16.79 -2.98 4.52
N SER A 11 17.22 -1.79 4.92
CA SER A 11 16.58 -0.53 4.46
C SER A 11 16.71 -0.36 2.95
N ALA A 12 17.87 -0.66 2.37
CA ALA A 12 18.09 -0.61 0.93
C ALA A 12 17.24 -1.65 0.18
N ASN A 13 17.01 -2.82 0.75
CA ASN A 13 16.22 -3.87 0.11
C ASN A 13 14.70 -3.59 0.17
N LEU A 14 14.23 -2.85 1.18
CA LEU A 14 12.87 -2.32 1.22
C LEU A 14 12.67 -1.16 0.23
N GLN A 15 13.70 -0.35 0.04
CA GLN A 15 13.70 0.75 -0.93
C GLN A 15 13.66 0.25 -2.38
N ALA A 16 14.16 -0.97 -2.65
CA ALA A 16 14.16 -1.57 -3.96
C ALA A 16 12.81 -2.17 -4.40
N ARG A 17 11.85 -2.38 -3.47
CA ARG A 17 10.52 -2.87 -3.82
C ARG A 17 9.64 -1.77 -4.36
N ILE A 18 8.99 -2.05 -5.47
CA ILE A 18 8.03 -1.15 -6.09
C ILE A 18 6.60 -1.45 -5.61
N VAL A 19 5.77 -0.42 -5.66
CA VAL A 19 4.37 -0.47 -5.22
C VAL A 19 3.59 -1.58 -5.93
N LYS A 20 3.86 -1.81 -7.21
CA LYS A 20 3.22 -2.85 -8.02
C LYS A 20 3.28 -4.26 -7.41
N ASP A 21 4.31 -4.56 -6.62
CA ASP A 21 4.51 -5.89 -6.03
C ASP A 21 3.56 -6.19 -4.86
N ILE A 22 2.92 -5.17 -4.28
CA ILE A 22 2.09 -5.27 -3.09
C ILE A 22 0.73 -4.58 -3.21
N ILE A 23 0.32 -4.19 -4.41
CA ILE A 23 -0.99 -3.58 -4.64
C ILE A 23 -2.12 -4.58 -4.37
N GLU A 24 -3.23 -4.04 -3.89
CA GLU A 24 -4.50 -4.74 -3.75
C GLU A 24 -5.47 -4.30 -4.84
N PRO A 25 -6.45 -5.15 -5.23
CA PRO A 25 -7.46 -4.75 -6.19
C PRO A 25 -8.22 -3.49 -5.73
N ALA A 26 -8.30 -2.48 -6.60
CA ALA A 26 -9.03 -1.26 -6.29
C ALA A 26 -10.54 -1.48 -6.36
N LYS A 27 -11.24 -0.97 -5.35
CA LYS A 27 -12.69 -0.87 -5.32
C LYS A 27 -13.08 0.53 -5.82
N SER A 28 -13.14 0.69 -7.13
CA SER A 28 -13.39 1.98 -7.78
C SER A 28 -14.87 2.22 -8.08
N ILE A 29 -15.23 3.48 -8.18
CA ILE A 29 -16.57 3.95 -8.54
C ILE A 29 -16.48 4.70 -9.86
N PHE A 30 -17.48 4.51 -10.75
CA PHE A 30 -17.56 5.30 -11.98
C PHE A 30 -18.09 6.70 -11.73
N ASN A 31 -17.51 7.70 -12.40
CA ASN A 31 -17.82 9.11 -12.21
C ASN A 31 -19.28 9.50 -12.51
N LYS A 32 -19.97 8.72 -13.34
CA LYS A 32 -21.36 9.01 -13.77
C LYS A 32 -22.44 8.37 -12.90
N VAL A 33 -22.07 7.56 -11.91
CA VAL A 33 -23.07 7.03 -10.97
C VAL A 33 -23.58 8.14 -10.05
N SER A 34 -24.82 7.99 -9.56
CA SER A 34 -25.36 8.94 -8.61
C SER A 34 -24.70 8.84 -7.25
N VAL A 35 -24.67 9.92 -6.48
CA VAL A 35 -24.14 9.96 -5.12
C VAL A 35 -24.78 8.86 -4.25
N LYS A 36 -26.11 8.64 -4.40
CA LYS A 36 -26.81 7.58 -3.68
C LYS A 36 -26.28 6.19 -4.03
N ALA A 37 -26.10 5.88 -5.32
CA ALA A 37 -25.58 4.60 -5.77
C ALA A 37 -24.13 4.40 -5.31
N ALA A 38 -23.32 5.43 -5.34
CA ALA A 38 -21.94 5.39 -4.83
C ALA A 38 -21.89 5.09 -3.33
N LEU A 39 -22.76 5.71 -2.52
CA LEU A 39 -22.86 5.45 -1.09
C LEU A 39 -23.28 4.00 -0.79
N GLU A 40 -24.27 3.49 -1.54
CA GLU A 40 -24.71 2.10 -1.41
C GLU A 40 -23.60 1.11 -1.76
N GLU A 41 -22.84 1.37 -2.82
CA GLU A 41 -21.71 0.55 -3.23
C GLU A 41 -20.57 0.58 -2.20
N MET A 42 -20.20 1.75 -1.69
CA MET A 42 -19.19 1.89 -0.65
C MET A 42 -19.61 1.20 0.66
N GLN A 43 -20.90 1.23 0.98
CA GLN A 43 -21.43 0.54 2.14
C GLN A 43 -21.34 -0.99 1.97
N ALA A 44 -21.69 -1.50 0.80
CA ALA A 44 -21.57 -2.93 0.48
C ALA A 44 -20.12 -3.42 0.51
N GLN A 45 -19.18 -2.56 0.12
CA GLN A 45 -17.75 -2.85 0.11
C GLN A 45 -17.06 -2.60 1.46
N ALA A 46 -17.79 -2.05 2.44
CA ALA A 46 -17.29 -1.66 3.77
C ALA A 46 -16.07 -0.70 3.69
N THR A 47 -16.10 0.25 2.74
CA THR A 47 -15.06 1.27 2.55
C THR A 47 -15.59 2.66 2.94
N ASP A 48 -14.74 3.51 3.47
CA ASP A 48 -15.07 4.90 3.83
C ASP A 48 -14.65 5.90 2.75
N SER A 49 -13.75 5.51 1.87
CA SER A 49 -13.33 6.27 0.69
C SER A 49 -13.15 5.32 -0.50
N SER A 50 -13.33 5.83 -1.71
CA SER A 50 -13.13 5.06 -2.93
C SER A 50 -12.57 5.94 -4.05
N PRO A 51 -11.65 5.41 -4.86
CA PRO A 51 -11.20 6.09 -6.06
C PRO A 51 -12.32 6.16 -7.10
N VAL A 52 -12.39 7.27 -7.80
CA VAL A 52 -13.35 7.50 -8.88
C VAL A 52 -12.63 7.49 -10.21
N ILE A 53 -13.13 6.72 -11.14
CA ILE A 53 -12.56 6.55 -12.47
C ILE A 53 -13.57 6.96 -13.56
N ASP A 54 -13.03 7.32 -14.70
CA ASP A 54 -13.81 7.51 -15.91
C ASP A 54 -14.03 6.20 -16.69
N GLN A 55 -14.65 6.26 -17.86
CA GLN A 55 -14.89 5.10 -18.72
C GLN A 55 -13.61 4.45 -19.27
N ARG A 56 -12.48 5.16 -19.27
CA ARG A 56 -11.17 4.64 -19.68
C ARG A 56 -10.41 3.98 -18.54
N GLY A 57 -10.92 4.11 -17.31
CA GLY A 57 -10.21 3.68 -16.11
C GLY A 57 -9.22 4.71 -15.56
N GLU A 58 -9.24 5.95 -16.08
CA GLU A 58 -8.40 7.04 -15.58
C GLU A 58 -8.88 7.51 -14.22
N LEU A 59 -7.96 7.68 -13.28
CA LEU A 59 -8.25 8.20 -11.95
C LEU A 59 -8.58 9.69 -12.02
N LEU A 60 -9.79 10.04 -11.61
CA LEU A 60 -10.25 11.42 -11.51
C LEU A 60 -10.02 12.03 -10.12
N GLY A 61 -10.03 11.20 -9.09
CA GLY A 61 -9.85 11.58 -7.71
C GLY A 61 -10.46 10.55 -6.77
N THR A 62 -10.76 10.94 -5.56
CA THR A 62 -11.40 10.07 -4.55
C THR A 62 -12.65 10.72 -3.99
N VAL A 63 -13.55 9.92 -3.47
CA VAL A 63 -14.73 10.38 -2.72
C VAL A 63 -14.75 9.71 -1.35
N SER A 64 -15.24 10.43 -0.36
CA SER A 64 -15.43 9.92 0.99
C SER A 64 -16.90 9.92 1.40
N LYS A 65 -17.31 8.89 2.15
CA LYS A 65 -18.67 8.81 2.72
C LYS A 65 -19.01 10.03 3.56
N ASN A 66 -18.07 10.49 4.38
CA ASN A 66 -18.29 11.62 5.27
C ASN A 66 -18.61 12.90 4.51
N GLN A 67 -17.92 13.14 3.40
CA GLN A 67 -18.16 14.31 2.56
C GLN A 67 -19.52 14.19 1.86
N MET A 68 -19.78 13.07 1.18
CA MET A 68 -21.05 12.85 0.50
C MET A 68 -22.25 12.95 1.45
N ASN A 69 -22.15 12.41 2.67
CA ASN A 69 -23.21 12.49 3.66
C ASN A 69 -23.45 13.91 4.19
N ARG A 70 -22.42 14.74 4.28
CA ARG A 70 -22.55 16.15 4.66
C ARG A 70 -23.32 16.96 3.62
N GLU A 71 -23.10 16.68 2.35
CA GLU A 71 -23.68 17.44 1.25
C GLU A 71 -25.10 16.99 0.87
N VAL A 72 -25.42 15.70 1.12
CA VAL A 72 -26.78 15.14 0.90
C VAL A 72 -27.87 15.86 1.69
N GLY A 73 -27.53 16.55 2.78
CA GLY A 73 -28.46 17.36 3.57
C GLY A 73 -28.56 18.85 3.16
N GLY A 74 -27.80 19.27 2.16
CA GLY A 74 -27.76 20.68 1.70
C GLY A 74 -28.88 21.06 0.75
N PHE A 75 -29.30 22.33 0.80
CA PHE A 75 -30.31 22.88 -0.12
C PHE A 75 -29.83 22.78 -1.57
N GLY A 76 -30.58 22.08 -2.43
CA GLY A 76 -30.32 21.98 -3.87
C GLY A 76 -29.54 20.75 -4.33
N HIS A 77 -29.16 19.86 -3.43
CA HIS A 77 -28.47 18.62 -3.77
C HIS A 77 -29.42 17.41 -3.67
N ASP A 78 -29.75 16.80 -4.80
CA ASP A 78 -30.51 15.53 -4.83
C ASP A 78 -29.55 14.36 -5.05
N PRO A 79 -29.28 13.55 -4.03
CA PRO A 79 -28.34 12.43 -4.13
C PRO A 79 -28.73 11.34 -5.15
N LYS A 80 -29.99 11.33 -5.57
CA LYS A 80 -30.48 10.38 -6.57
C LYS A 80 -30.11 10.77 -8.00
N THR A 81 -29.95 12.07 -8.26
CA THR A 81 -29.71 12.61 -9.60
C THR A 81 -28.33 13.22 -9.77
N GLU A 82 -27.72 13.66 -8.67
CA GLU A 82 -26.38 14.25 -8.69
C GLU A 82 -25.31 13.17 -8.96
N PRO A 83 -24.47 13.35 -10.00
CA PRO A 83 -23.38 12.42 -10.27
C PRO A 83 -22.29 12.57 -9.20
N VAL A 84 -21.66 11.45 -8.86
CA VAL A 84 -20.57 11.42 -7.86
C VAL A 84 -19.38 12.29 -8.29
N GLU A 85 -19.24 12.55 -9.57
CA GLU A 85 -18.22 13.44 -10.15
C GLU A 85 -18.20 14.85 -9.51
N ALA A 86 -19.36 15.36 -9.08
CA ALA A 86 -19.47 16.65 -8.40
C ALA A 86 -18.83 16.65 -6.99
N GLN A 87 -18.64 15.48 -6.42
CA GLN A 87 -18.13 15.27 -5.04
C GLN A 87 -16.66 14.81 -5.00
N ILE A 88 -15.98 14.78 -6.14
CA ILE A 88 -14.60 14.27 -6.23
C ILE A 88 -13.63 15.24 -5.56
N GLU A 89 -12.82 14.71 -4.66
CA GLU A 89 -11.64 15.39 -4.13
C GLU A 89 -10.44 15.08 -5.02
N THR A 90 -9.88 16.12 -5.64
CA THR A 90 -8.75 16.02 -6.57
C THR A 90 -7.39 16.17 -5.89
N ASN A 91 -7.36 16.69 -4.66
CA ASN A 91 -6.13 16.94 -3.90
C ASN A 91 -5.63 15.73 -3.10
N ASN A 92 -6.33 14.60 -3.17
CA ASN A 92 -5.92 13.41 -2.47
C ASN A 92 -4.67 12.78 -3.11
N PRO A 93 -3.75 12.27 -2.30
CA PRO A 93 -2.53 11.65 -2.78
C PRO A 93 -2.83 10.36 -3.56
N TYR A 94 -1.98 10.04 -4.50
CA TYR A 94 -1.95 8.77 -5.23
C TYR A 94 -0.50 8.37 -5.49
N CYS A 95 -0.26 7.09 -5.75
CA CYS A 95 1.05 6.56 -6.10
C CYS A 95 1.11 6.11 -7.55
N PHE A 96 2.30 6.13 -8.12
CA PHE A 96 2.57 5.39 -9.36
C PHE A 96 2.97 3.95 -9.04
N GLU A 97 2.60 3.02 -9.91
CA GLU A 97 2.91 1.57 -9.76
C GLU A 97 4.42 1.27 -9.68
N ASP A 98 5.24 2.12 -10.28
CA ASP A 98 6.70 2.01 -10.37
C ASP A 98 7.45 2.75 -9.25
N GLN A 99 6.74 3.44 -8.35
CA GLN A 99 7.36 4.05 -7.17
C GLN A 99 7.79 2.98 -6.16
N THR A 100 8.77 3.32 -5.34
CA THR A 100 9.18 2.44 -4.24
C THR A 100 8.14 2.41 -3.12
N VAL A 101 8.05 1.27 -2.45
CA VAL A 101 7.15 1.11 -1.29
C VAL A 101 7.49 2.12 -0.18
N ALA A 102 8.78 2.43 -0.01
CA ALA A 102 9.22 3.41 0.99
C ALA A 102 8.73 4.83 0.68
N GLU A 103 8.76 5.25 -0.59
CA GLU A 103 8.22 6.54 -1.02
C GLU A 103 6.71 6.62 -0.82
N ALA A 104 5.99 5.55 -1.17
CA ALA A 104 4.56 5.46 -0.96
C ALA A 104 4.19 5.56 0.53
N GLU A 105 4.89 4.82 1.39
CA GLU A 105 4.69 4.88 2.84
C GLU A 105 4.93 6.28 3.40
N GLN A 106 6.03 6.91 3.01
CA GLN A 106 6.36 8.26 3.46
C GLN A 106 5.30 9.28 3.05
N MET A 107 4.81 9.18 1.82
CA MET A 107 3.74 10.04 1.31
C MET A 107 2.44 9.84 2.09
N MET A 108 2.05 8.59 2.36
CA MET A 108 0.84 8.26 3.12
C MET A 108 0.91 8.75 4.56
N LEU A 109 2.07 8.62 5.21
CA LEU A 109 2.31 9.14 6.56
C LEU A 109 2.24 10.67 6.60
N ASN A 110 2.85 11.35 5.64
CA ASN A 110 2.80 12.81 5.55
C ASN A 110 1.37 13.33 5.28
N ALA A 111 0.61 12.64 4.46
CA ALA A 111 -0.77 12.97 4.15
C ALA A 111 -1.77 12.49 5.21
N GLN A 112 -1.32 11.69 6.19
CA GLN A 112 -2.15 11.08 7.24
C GLN A 112 -3.31 10.24 6.68
N VAL A 113 -3.05 9.50 5.58
CA VAL A 113 -4.03 8.61 4.95
C VAL A 113 -3.59 7.16 5.10
N GLY A 114 -4.56 6.26 5.29
CA GLY A 114 -4.32 4.83 5.46
C GLY A 114 -4.24 4.04 4.16
N GLU A 115 -4.79 4.57 3.08
CA GLU A 115 -4.88 3.94 1.77
C GLU A 115 -4.82 4.99 0.66
N VAL A 116 -4.16 4.67 -0.45
CA VAL A 116 -4.10 5.53 -1.63
C VAL A 116 -4.27 4.71 -2.91
N PRO A 117 -4.89 5.30 -3.96
CA PRO A 117 -4.97 4.66 -5.26
C PRO A 117 -3.59 4.62 -5.93
N VAL A 118 -3.36 3.55 -6.68
CA VAL A 118 -2.15 3.32 -7.47
C VAL A 118 -2.50 3.37 -8.96
N VAL A 119 -1.74 4.15 -9.69
CA VAL A 119 -1.98 4.40 -11.12
C VAL A 119 -0.74 4.12 -11.97
N THR A 120 -0.95 3.91 -13.26
CA THR A 120 0.12 3.95 -14.26
C THR A 120 0.58 5.38 -14.51
N ARG A 121 1.62 5.57 -15.33
CA ARG A 121 2.08 6.91 -15.75
C ARG A 121 1.03 7.67 -16.57
N GLU A 122 0.11 6.97 -17.20
CA GLU A 122 -1.06 7.53 -17.90
C GLU A 122 -2.27 7.78 -16.99
N LYS A 123 -2.09 7.65 -15.67
CA LYS A 123 -3.15 7.79 -14.65
C LYS A 123 -4.25 6.74 -14.69
N LEU A 124 -4.02 5.59 -15.31
CA LEU A 124 -4.96 4.47 -15.24
C LEU A 124 -4.87 3.79 -13.88
N LEU A 125 -6.01 3.60 -13.23
CA LEU A 125 -6.07 2.94 -11.94
C LEU A 125 -5.72 1.45 -12.09
N VAL A 126 -4.73 0.98 -11.34
CA VAL A 126 -4.29 -0.43 -11.33
C VAL A 126 -4.56 -1.13 -10.00
N GLY A 127 -4.75 -0.40 -8.95
CA GLY A 127 -5.02 -0.95 -7.62
C GLY A 127 -5.00 0.10 -6.54
N THR A 128 -4.93 -0.35 -5.31
CA THR A 128 -4.71 0.48 -4.12
C THR A 128 -3.56 -0.07 -3.30
N ILE A 129 -2.95 0.76 -2.48
CA ILE A 129 -1.96 0.35 -1.49
C ILE A 129 -2.36 0.92 -0.13
N SER A 130 -2.27 0.09 0.91
CA SER A 130 -2.59 0.48 2.26
C SER A 130 -1.36 0.44 3.17
N ILE A 131 -1.35 1.27 4.22
CA ILE A 131 -0.34 1.20 5.29
C ILE A 131 -0.31 -0.20 5.92
N GLU A 132 -1.46 -0.84 6.01
CA GLU A 132 -1.58 -2.19 6.56
C GLU A 132 -0.90 -3.23 5.68
N ALA A 133 -1.08 -3.16 4.35
CA ALA A 133 -0.39 -4.03 3.39
C ALA A 133 1.14 -3.85 3.48
N ILE A 134 1.62 -2.62 3.59
CA ILE A 134 3.04 -2.32 3.80
C ILE A 134 3.55 -2.92 5.11
N ALA A 135 2.80 -2.77 6.20
CA ALA A 135 3.16 -3.31 7.50
C ALA A 135 3.17 -4.85 7.52
N GLN A 136 2.25 -5.49 6.80
CA GLN A 136 2.25 -6.95 6.63
C GLN A 136 3.49 -7.43 5.87
N GLU A 137 3.84 -6.75 4.79
CA GLU A 137 5.05 -7.06 4.02
C GLU A 137 6.32 -6.96 4.89
N LYS A 138 6.42 -5.92 5.71
CA LYS A 138 7.53 -5.76 6.66
C LYS A 138 7.59 -6.88 7.70
N ARG A 139 6.44 -7.32 8.22
CA ARG A 139 6.36 -8.44 9.17
C ARG A 139 6.77 -9.78 8.55
N TRP A 140 6.36 -10.05 7.32
CA TRP A 140 6.76 -11.25 6.59
C TRP A 140 8.26 -11.31 6.39
N ARG A 141 8.89 -10.22 6.00
CA ARG A 141 10.34 -10.15 5.82
C ARG A 141 11.10 -10.40 7.12
N LYS A 142 10.69 -9.73 8.19
CA LYS A 142 11.30 -9.93 9.51
C LYS A 142 11.19 -11.38 9.99
N ARG A 143 10.15 -12.10 9.60
CA ARG A 143 9.97 -13.52 9.93
C ARG A 143 10.89 -14.45 9.13
N LEU A 144 11.27 -14.05 7.93
CA LEU A 144 12.16 -14.83 7.05
C LEU A 144 13.65 -14.56 7.32
N GLU A 145 13.98 -13.48 8.03
CA GLU A 145 15.35 -13.11 8.38
C GLU A 145 16.14 -14.23 9.09
N PRO A 146 15.56 -14.98 10.06
CA PRO A 146 16.31 -16.03 10.74
C PRO A 146 16.67 -17.22 9.85
N LEU A 147 15.98 -17.42 8.73
CA LEU A 147 16.20 -18.52 7.81
C LEU A 147 17.27 -18.23 6.76
N THR A 148 17.61 -16.98 6.56
CA THR A 148 18.63 -16.54 5.58
C THR A 148 19.96 -16.16 6.23
N TYR A 149 19.96 -15.97 7.55
CA TYR A 149 21.18 -15.75 8.29
C TYR A 149 21.84 -17.09 8.65
N TYR A 150 22.53 -17.68 7.68
CA TYR A 150 23.65 -18.52 7.98
C TYR A 150 24.86 -17.59 8.12
N PRO A 151 25.39 -17.35 9.32
CA PRO A 151 26.71 -16.80 9.39
C PRO A 151 27.59 -17.80 8.64
N ALA A 152 28.21 -17.37 7.56
CA ALA A 152 29.34 -18.10 7.02
C ALA A 152 30.20 -18.43 8.23
N ALA A 153 30.36 -19.73 8.50
CA ALA A 153 31.18 -20.17 9.60
C ALA A 153 32.62 -19.73 9.28
N GLU A 154 32.91 -18.47 9.56
CA GLU A 154 34.27 -18.00 9.60
C GLU A 154 34.91 -18.72 10.77
N ASN A 155 35.69 -19.73 10.38
CA ASN A 155 36.65 -20.35 11.26
C ASN A 155 36.08 -21.07 12.51
N ALA A 156 35.17 -22.01 12.29
CA ALA A 156 35.14 -23.12 13.21
C ALA A 156 36.38 -23.97 12.95
N THR A 157 37.53 -23.48 13.35
CA THR A 157 38.61 -24.37 13.71
C THR A 157 38.16 -25.04 15.00
N ILE A 158 37.19 -25.89 14.86
CA ILE A 158 36.93 -26.87 15.90
C ILE A 158 38.13 -27.79 15.82
N GLY A 159 39.13 -27.49 16.61
CA GLY A 159 40.06 -28.49 17.01
C GLY A 159 39.28 -29.58 17.73
N CYS A 160 38.72 -30.50 16.98
CA CYS A 160 38.33 -31.77 17.54
C CYS A 160 39.62 -32.50 17.99
N SER A 161 40.08 -32.14 19.14
CA SER A 161 40.90 -33.04 19.91
C SER A 161 40.00 -34.17 20.33
N MET A 162 39.90 -35.19 19.50
CA MET A 162 39.39 -36.47 19.97
C MET A 162 40.33 -36.95 21.06
N PRO A 163 39.85 -37.20 22.29
CA PRO A 163 40.65 -37.91 23.24
C PRO A 163 40.87 -39.30 22.67
N LEU A 164 42.15 -39.62 22.43
CA LEU A 164 42.55 -40.96 22.15
C LEU A 164 42.17 -41.83 23.35
N LEU A 165 41.12 -42.62 23.18
CA LEU A 165 40.81 -43.70 24.12
C LEU A 165 41.92 -44.75 23.99
N HIS A 166 42.83 -44.70 24.93
CA HIS A 166 43.73 -45.84 25.15
C HIS A 166 42.90 -46.96 25.75
N HIS A 167 42.62 -47.97 24.96
CA HIS A 167 42.25 -49.28 25.48
C HIS A 167 43.52 -50.07 25.85
N GLN A 168 43.64 -50.39 27.10
CA GLN A 168 44.47 -51.56 27.56
C GLN A 168 43.62 -52.78 27.44
#